data_00289cd5f7afcb3edf54a991ed3823d6
#
_entry.id   00289cd5f7afcb3edf54a991ed3823d6
#
_cell.length_a   1.000
_cell.length_b   1.000
_cell.length_c   1.000
_cell.angle_alpha   90.00
_cell.angle_beta   90.00
_cell.angle_gamma   90.00
#
_symmetry.space_group_name_H-M   'P 1'
#
loop_
_entity.id
_entity.type
_entity.pdbx_description
1 polymer ?
#
loop_
_entity_poly.entity_id
_entity_poly.type
_entity_poly.pdbx_seq_one_letter_code
_entity_poly.pdbx_strand_id
1 'polypeptide(L)'
;FAAALDIYKQTTQYGPPDELNLDVGDTRGLFTSGKCALSIDWGDIGTLALDPKTSKVQDKVGTIITPGSDKVLDRATGKLVKCDSTTCPYAVNGINHAPFAAFGGWSGAINAAAPPKAKDAAYAFLSYMNQPAQSNEDVTLGKTGFNPYRNSQFTNPEPWKKVGMSDAMAKNYLGAIQNSLASPNMVLDLRVPLNQQYQQVVLDLAISQFLAGEINRDQTMKQITDGWEELTNQVGRDKQLAAYKASLGVVK
;
A
#
# COMPACT_ATOMS: atom_id res chain seq x y z
N PHE A 1 -15.85 -9.60 -0.48
CA PHE A 1 -15.21 -9.15 -1.72
C PHE A 1 -16.19 -8.34 -2.58
N ALA A 2 -17.41 -8.83 -2.86
CA ALA A 2 -18.42 -8.11 -3.64
C ALA A 2 -18.66 -6.67 -3.17
N ALA A 3 -18.85 -6.46 -1.86
CA ALA A 3 -19.04 -5.13 -1.30
C ALA A 3 -17.82 -4.19 -1.53
N ALA A 4 -16.61 -4.74 -1.53
CA ALA A 4 -15.41 -3.96 -1.84
C ALA A 4 -15.38 -3.52 -3.31
N LEU A 5 -15.77 -4.39 -4.24
CA LEU A 5 -15.90 -4.04 -5.65
C LEU A 5 -16.95 -2.94 -5.88
N ASP A 6 -18.10 -3.05 -5.19
CA ASP A 6 -19.17 -2.04 -5.30
C ASP A 6 -18.69 -0.67 -4.80
N ILE A 7 -17.98 -0.62 -3.66
CA ILE A 7 -17.39 0.61 -3.12
C ILE A 7 -16.35 1.16 -4.10
N TYR A 8 -15.46 0.32 -4.62
CA TYR A 8 -14.44 0.76 -5.56
C TYR A 8 -15.06 1.37 -6.82
N LYS A 9 -16.08 0.72 -7.38
CA LYS A 9 -16.80 1.29 -8.53
C LYS A 9 -17.49 2.62 -8.21
N GLN A 10 -17.99 2.79 -6.98
CA GLN A 10 -18.57 4.08 -6.57
C GLN A 10 -17.53 5.20 -6.50
N THR A 11 -16.27 4.91 -6.16
CA THR A 11 -15.22 5.94 -6.08
C THR A 11 -14.89 6.55 -7.44
N THR A 12 -15.05 5.80 -8.54
CA THR A 12 -14.80 6.32 -9.91
C THR A 12 -15.72 7.47 -10.30
N GLN A 13 -16.85 7.66 -9.61
CA GLN A 13 -17.76 8.79 -9.83
C GLN A 13 -17.17 10.14 -9.35
N TYR A 14 -16.14 10.09 -8.52
CA TYR A 14 -15.48 11.25 -7.93
C TYR A 14 -14.06 11.47 -8.48
N GLY A 15 -13.57 10.54 -9.31
CA GLY A 15 -12.30 10.63 -10.02
C GLY A 15 -12.40 11.44 -11.32
N PRO A 16 -11.27 11.69 -11.97
CA PRO A 16 -11.26 12.30 -13.30
C PRO A 16 -11.89 11.36 -14.35
N PRO A 17 -12.44 11.90 -15.46
CA PRO A 17 -13.12 11.09 -16.47
C PRO A 17 -12.26 10.00 -17.12
N ASP A 18 -10.93 10.18 -17.13
CA ASP A 18 -9.93 9.29 -17.70
C ASP A 18 -9.19 8.45 -16.66
N GLU A 19 -9.75 8.34 -15.45
CA GLU A 19 -9.13 7.66 -14.29
C GLU A 19 -8.54 6.28 -14.62
N LEU A 20 -9.24 5.50 -15.45
CA LEU A 20 -8.81 4.14 -15.82
C LEU A 20 -7.51 4.09 -16.65
N ASN A 21 -7.08 5.21 -17.20
CA ASN A 21 -5.86 5.33 -17.99
C ASN A 21 -4.69 5.96 -17.22
N LEU A 22 -4.92 6.34 -15.96
CA LEU A 22 -3.93 7.04 -15.15
C LEU A 22 -3.02 6.05 -14.43
N ASP A 23 -1.73 6.35 -14.42
CA ASP A 23 -0.77 5.67 -13.56
C ASP A 23 -0.57 6.40 -12.22
N VAL A 24 0.30 5.86 -11.37
CA VAL A 24 0.61 6.43 -10.06
C VAL A 24 1.23 7.82 -10.17
N GLY A 25 1.99 8.11 -11.22
CA GLY A 25 2.58 9.42 -11.47
C GLY A 25 1.51 10.45 -11.79
N ASP A 26 0.55 10.07 -12.62
CA ASP A 26 -0.58 10.92 -13.02
C ASP A 26 -1.47 11.27 -11.82
N THR A 27 -1.86 10.27 -11.03
CA THR A 27 -2.70 10.48 -9.83
C THR A 27 -2.01 11.37 -8.80
N ARG A 28 -0.72 11.20 -8.58
CA ARG A 28 0.11 12.07 -7.73
C ARG A 28 0.19 13.50 -8.27
N GLY A 29 0.33 13.64 -9.59
CA GLY A 29 0.30 14.93 -10.27
C GLY A 29 -1.04 15.66 -10.08
N LEU A 30 -2.16 14.96 -10.18
CA LEU A 30 -3.49 15.51 -9.93
C LEU A 30 -3.66 15.97 -8.49
N PHE A 31 -3.22 15.18 -7.52
CA PHE A 31 -3.28 15.53 -6.10
C PHE A 31 -2.38 16.73 -5.78
N THR A 32 -1.11 16.68 -6.15
CA THR A 32 -0.14 17.74 -5.85
C THR A 32 -0.45 19.06 -6.58
N SER A 33 -1.11 19.01 -7.74
CA SER A 33 -1.60 20.22 -8.42
C SER A 33 -2.89 20.79 -7.82
N GLY A 34 -3.51 20.09 -6.85
CA GLY A 34 -4.75 20.51 -6.19
C GLY A 34 -6.01 20.25 -7.02
N LYS A 35 -5.95 19.44 -8.06
CA LYS A 35 -7.12 19.01 -8.85
C LYS A 35 -7.94 17.95 -8.13
N CYS A 36 -7.30 17.07 -7.35
CA CYS A 36 -7.95 16.09 -6.48
C CYS A 36 -7.77 16.49 -5.02
N ALA A 37 -8.86 16.51 -4.26
CA ALA A 37 -8.85 16.84 -2.84
C ALA A 37 -8.42 15.68 -1.95
N LEU A 38 -8.58 14.44 -2.40
CA LEU A 38 -8.28 13.21 -1.68
C LEU A 38 -7.42 12.30 -2.56
N SER A 39 -6.50 11.55 -1.94
CA SER A 39 -5.73 10.49 -2.59
C SER A 39 -5.52 9.35 -1.61
N ILE A 40 -5.57 8.12 -2.12
CA ILE A 40 -5.08 6.93 -1.40
C ILE A 40 -3.77 6.55 -2.07
N ASP A 41 -2.67 6.65 -1.33
CA ASP A 41 -1.33 6.51 -1.89
C ASP A 41 -0.36 5.99 -0.81
N TRP A 42 0.88 5.69 -1.19
CA TRP A 42 1.95 5.49 -0.23
C TRP A 42 2.30 6.78 0.51
N GLY A 43 2.81 6.64 1.72
CA GLY A 43 3.09 7.79 2.59
C GLY A 43 4.05 8.82 1.99
N ASP A 44 4.96 8.43 1.09
CA ASP A 44 5.92 9.33 0.45
C ASP A 44 5.28 10.45 -0.39
N ILE A 45 4.00 10.36 -0.73
CA ILE A 45 3.25 11.48 -1.35
C ILE A 45 3.26 12.73 -0.46
N GLY A 46 3.35 12.58 0.86
CA GLY A 46 3.44 13.71 1.78
C GLY A 46 4.72 14.52 1.61
N THR A 47 5.85 13.87 1.30
CA THR A 47 7.10 14.57 0.96
C THR A 47 7.10 15.09 -0.46
N LEU A 48 6.53 14.37 -1.41
CA LEU A 48 6.36 14.83 -2.78
C LEU A 48 5.52 16.12 -2.85
N ALA A 49 4.51 16.23 -2.01
CA ALA A 49 3.65 17.41 -1.93
C ALA A 49 4.37 18.70 -1.48
N LEU A 50 5.60 18.60 -0.98
CA LEU A 50 6.42 19.76 -0.59
C LEU A 50 7.22 20.36 -1.75
N ASP A 51 7.34 19.68 -2.89
CA ASP A 51 8.17 20.18 -4.00
C ASP A 51 7.64 21.53 -4.51
N PRO A 52 8.39 22.64 -4.33
CA PRO A 52 7.92 23.97 -4.71
C PRO A 52 7.79 24.17 -6.23
N LYS A 53 8.34 23.27 -7.03
CA LYS A 53 8.28 23.34 -8.48
C LYS A 53 7.01 22.71 -9.05
N THR A 54 6.48 21.70 -8.39
CA THR A 54 5.40 20.86 -8.93
C THR A 54 4.14 20.87 -8.07
N SER A 55 4.26 21.16 -6.77
CA SER A 55 3.12 21.16 -5.85
C SER A 55 2.50 22.54 -5.64
N LYS A 56 1.16 22.59 -5.64
CA LYS A 56 0.34 23.75 -5.24
C LYS A 56 -0.32 23.57 -3.87
N VAL A 57 -0.06 22.43 -3.23
CA VAL A 57 -0.66 22.06 -1.95
C VAL A 57 0.36 21.95 -0.81
N GLN A 58 1.50 22.62 -0.95
CA GLN A 58 2.55 22.66 0.07
C GLN A 58 1.96 23.08 1.41
N ASP A 59 2.34 22.38 2.48
CA ASP A 59 1.88 22.58 3.87
C ASP A 59 0.33 22.59 4.05
N LYS A 60 -0.41 22.05 3.07
CA LYS A 60 -1.87 21.94 3.12
C LYS A 60 -2.37 20.49 3.16
N VAL A 61 -1.43 19.53 3.14
CA VAL A 61 -1.76 18.11 3.11
C VAL A 61 -1.91 17.56 4.52
N GLY A 62 -3.07 16.96 4.79
CA GLY A 62 -3.30 16.15 5.97
C GLY A 62 -3.21 14.66 5.61
N THR A 63 -2.63 13.87 6.49
CA THR A 63 -2.48 12.42 6.32
C THR A 63 -3.26 11.71 7.42
N ILE A 64 -4.01 10.69 7.05
CA ILE A 64 -4.78 9.86 7.98
C ILE A 64 -4.54 8.38 7.70
N ILE A 65 -4.86 7.52 8.67
CA ILE A 65 -4.97 6.08 8.44
C ILE A 65 -6.05 5.82 7.37
N THR A 66 -5.85 4.78 6.55
CA THR A 66 -6.81 4.39 5.51
C THR A 66 -8.22 4.27 6.10
N PRO A 67 -9.27 4.77 5.42
CA PRO A 67 -10.64 4.63 5.86
C PRO A 67 -11.01 3.17 6.18
N GLY A 68 -11.86 2.98 7.18
CA GLY A 68 -12.31 1.67 7.62
C GLY A 68 -13.79 1.42 7.37
N SER A 69 -14.30 0.34 7.93
CA SER A 69 -15.71 -0.05 7.83
C SER A 69 -16.31 -0.28 9.22
N ASP A 70 -17.60 0.01 9.36
CA ASP A 70 -18.41 -0.37 10.53
C ASP A 70 -18.90 -1.82 10.47
N LYS A 71 -18.48 -2.57 9.42
CA LYS A 71 -18.86 -3.97 9.20
C LYS A 71 -17.63 -4.82 8.92
N VAL A 72 -17.71 -6.08 9.35
CA VAL A 72 -16.68 -7.09 9.12
C VAL A 72 -17.32 -8.39 8.62
N LEU A 73 -16.57 -9.19 7.90
CA LEU A 73 -17.01 -10.52 7.48
C LEU A 73 -16.98 -11.47 8.68
N ASP A 74 -18.15 -11.93 9.10
CA ASP A 74 -18.25 -13.09 9.97
C ASP A 74 -17.97 -14.36 9.17
N ARG A 75 -16.85 -15.00 9.46
CA ARG A 75 -16.38 -16.17 8.72
C ARG A 75 -17.23 -17.43 8.97
N ALA A 76 -17.94 -17.48 10.10
CA ALA A 76 -18.81 -18.60 10.43
C ALA A 76 -20.09 -18.58 9.59
N THR A 77 -20.63 -17.39 9.35
CA THR A 77 -21.88 -17.22 8.59
C THR A 77 -21.69 -16.78 7.16
N GLY A 78 -20.49 -16.32 6.78
CA GLY A 78 -20.20 -15.75 5.47
C GLY A 78 -20.87 -14.39 5.21
N LYS A 79 -21.42 -13.74 6.24
CA LYS A 79 -22.17 -12.48 6.14
C LYS A 79 -21.37 -11.30 6.69
N LEU A 80 -21.61 -10.11 6.16
CA LEU A 80 -21.15 -8.88 6.77
C LEU A 80 -22.03 -8.56 7.98
N VAL A 81 -21.39 -8.42 9.14
CA VAL A 81 -22.02 -8.06 10.41
C VAL A 81 -21.47 -6.73 10.92
N LYS A 82 -22.24 -6.01 11.71
CA LYS A 82 -21.79 -4.77 12.34
C LYS A 82 -20.65 -5.07 13.32
N CYS A 83 -19.65 -4.20 13.34
CA CYS A 83 -18.55 -4.28 14.29
C CYS A 83 -19.02 -4.09 15.73
N ASP A 84 -18.56 -4.97 16.59
CA ASP A 84 -18.64 -4.89 18.05
C ASP A 84 -17.30 -5.30 18.69
N SER A 85 -17.23 -5.35 20.00
CA SER A 85 -15.99 -5.69 20.72
C SER A 85 -15.50 -7.12 20.47
N THR A 86 -16.37 -8.02 20.00
CA THR A 86 -16.04 -9.42 19.70
C THR A 86 -15.56 -9.58 18.26
N THR A 87 -16.30 -9.00 17.32
CA THR A 87 -16.01 -9.15 15.87
C THR A 87 -14.94 -8.20 15.37
N CYS A 88 -14.79 -7.04 16.02
CA CYS A 88 -13.81 -6.01 15.67
C CYS A 88 -13.10 -5.47 16.92
N PRO A 89 -12.29 -6.29 17.62
CA PRO A 89 -11.72 -5.93 18.93
C PRO A 89 -10.78 -4.70 18.87
N TYR A 90 -10.32 -4.33 17.70
CA TYR A 90 -9.44 -3.18 17.48
C TYR A 90 -10.12 -2.01 16.75
N ALA A 91 -11.44 -2.02 16.65
CA ALA A 91 -12.17 -0.91 16.06
C ALA A 91 -12.04 0.37 16.91
N VAL A 92 -11.88 1.49 16.26
CA VAL A 92 -11.84 2.82 16.88
C VAL A 92 -13.15 3.52 16.57
N ASN A 93 -13.92 3.88 17.60
CA ASN A 93 -15.25 4.50 17.47
C ASN A 93 -16.21 3.68 16.58
N GLY A 94 -16.14 2.33 16.67
CA GLY A 94 -16.97 1.43 15.89
C GLY A 94 -16.51 1.22 14.44
N ILE A 95 -15.40 1.81 14.04
CA ILE A 95 -14.80 1.67 12.69
C ILE A 95 -13.58 0.77 12.76
N ASN A 96 -13.58 -0.30 11.98
CA ASN A 96 -12.47 -1.22 11.84
C ASN A 96 -11.60 -0.79 10.67
N HIS A 97 -10.40 -0.27 10.97
CA HIS A 97 -9.40 0.10 10.00
C HIS A 97 -8.47 -1.07 9.71
N ALA A 98 -8.19 -1.32 8.45
CA ALA A 98 -7.25 -2.35 7.99
C ALA A 98 -6.23 -1.72 7.04
N PRO A 99 -5.23 -0.98 7.56
CA PRO A 99 -4.20 -0.39 6.72
C PRO A 99 -3.51 -1.45 5.88
N PHE A 100 -3.17 -1.12 4.66
CA PHE A 100 -2.54 -2.04 3.72
C PHE A 100 -1.11 -1.61 3.41
N ALA A 101 -0.15 -2.52 3.63
CA ALA A 101 1.24 -2.31 3.28
C ALA A 101 1.51 -2.87 1.88
N ALA A 102 1.15 -2.10 0.86
CA ALA A 102 1.31 -2.48 -0.55
C ALA A 102 2.79 -2.82 -0.85
N PHE A 103 3.00 -3.93 -1.54
CA PHE A 103 4.30 -4.53 -1.89
C PHE A 103 5.20 -4.89 -0.70
N GLY A 104 4.88 -4.52 0.52
CA GLY A 104 5.66 -4.84 1.73
C GLY A 104 7.01 -4.12 1.85
N GLY A 105 7.22 -3.03 1.10
CA GLY A 105 8.41 -2.20 1.09
C GLY A 105 9.41 -2.54 -0.02
N TRP A 106 10.59 -1.94 0.03
CA TRP A 106 11.66 -2.11 -0.95
C TRP A 106 12.75 -3.03 -0.40
N SER A 107 13.29 -3.90 -1.25
CA SER A 107 14.40 -4.80 -0.92
C SER A 107 15.47 -4.75 -2.00
N GLY A 108 16.73 -4.63 -1.59
CA GLY A 108 17.86 -4.84 -2.48
C GLY A 108 18.32 -6.30 -2.46
N ALA A 109 18.62 -6.86 -3.62
CA ALA A 109 19.17 -8.20 -3.74
C ALA A 109 20.46 -8.21 -4.57
N ILE A 110 21.40 -9.08 -4.21
CA ILE A 110 22.64 -9.26 -4.95
C ILE A 110 22.57 -10.62 -5.68
N ASN A 111 22.67 -10.58 -7.01
CA ASN A 111 22.64 -11.80 -7.80
C ASN A 111 23.81 -12.73 -7.42
N ALA A 112 23.50 -13.95 -7.03
CA ALA A 112 24.48 -14.95 -6.63
C ALA A 112 25.46 -15.33 -7.77
N ALA A 113 25.06 -15.19 -9.03
CA ALA A 113 25.89 -15.45 -10.20
C ALA A 113 26.77 -14.25 -10.62
N ALA A 114 26.64 -13.07 -9.98
CA ALA A 114 27.45 -11.91 -10.33
C ALA A 114 28.94 -12.14 -9.99
N PRO A 115 29.88 -11.52 -10.73
CA PRO A 115 31.30 -11.59 -10.40
C PRO A 115 31.59 -11.03 -9.00
N PRO A 116 32.62 -11.51 -8.28
CA PRO A 116 32.95 -11.09 -6.92
C PRO A 116 33.02 -9.58 -6.75
N LYS A 117 33.76 -8.88 -7.61
CA LYS A 117 33.87 -7.40 -7.56
C LYS A 117 32.53 -6.69 -7.69
N ALA A 118 31.60 -7.21 -8.50
CA ALA A 118 30.26 -6.64 -8.65
C ALA A 118 29.42 -6.88 -7.39
N LYS A 119 29.57 -8.05 -6.74
CA LYS A 119 28.91 -8.33 -5.46
C LYS A 119 29.39 -7.38 -4.36
N ASP A 120 30.72 -7.19 -4.26
CA ASP A 120 31.32 -6.27 -3.28
C ASP A 120 30.84 -4.83 -3.49
N ALA A 121 30.81 -4.36 -4.74
CA ALA A 121 30.32 -3.04 -5.08
C ALA A 121 28.82 -2.89 -4.77
N ALA A 122 28.00 -3.89 -5.13
CA ALA A 122 26.57 -3.89 -4.82
C ALA A 122 26.31 -3.88 -3.31
N TYR A 123 27.05 -4.69 -2.54
CA TYR A 123 26.96 -4.70 -1.10
C TYR A 123 27.34 -3.35 -0.47
N ALA A 124 28.45 -2.76 -0.94
CA ALA A 124 28.89 -1.44 -0.46
C ALA A 124 27.85 -0.36 -0.78
N PHE A 125 27.25 -0.38 -1.97
CA PHE A 125 26.18 0.56 -2.35
C PHE A 125 24.93 0.41 -1.47
N LEU A 126 24.41 -0.82 -1.34
CA LEU A 126 23.25 -1.09 -0.49
C LEU A 126 23.50 -0.74 0.98
N SER A 127 24.72 -1.03 1.48
CA SER A 127 25.11 -0.66 2.83
C SER A 127 25.18 0.84 3.03
N TYR A 128 25.70 1.60 2.05
CA TYR A 128 25.73 3.06 2.08
C TYR A 128 24.31 3.64 2.13
N MET A 129 23.43 3.21 1.24
CA MET A 129 22.05 3.69 1.21
C MET A 129 21.29 3.41 2.52
N ASN A 130 21.64 2.33 3.21
CA ASN A 130 21.01 1.96 4.46
C ASN A 130 21.70 2.56 5.71
N GLN A 131 22.70 3.42 5.57
CA GLN A 131 23.24 4.15 6.72
C GLN A 131 22.22 5.17 7.25
N PRO A 132 22.19 5.41 8.58
CA PRO A 132 21.23 6.35 9.17
C PRO A 132 21.24 7.74 8.54
N ALA A 133 22.41 8.29 8.25
CA ALA A 133 22.54 9.62 7.64
C ALA A 133 21.93 9.64 6.23
N GLN A 134 22.38 8.73 5.36
CA GLN A 134 21.89 8.65 3.97
C GLN A 134 20.40 8.33 3.93
N SER A 135 19.93 7.37 4.71
CA SER A 135 18.51 7.01 4.73
C SER A 135 17.60 8.15 5.22
N ASN A 136 18.08 9.04 6.09
CA ASN A 136 17.33 10.23 6.50
C ASN A 136 17.18 11.24 5.34
N GLU A 137 18.21 11.38 4.51
CA GLU A 137 18.12 12.20 3.31
C GLU A 137 17.15 11.55 2.29
N ASP A 138 17.28 10.27 2.03
CA ASP A 138 16.47 9.55 1.06
C ASP A 138 14.96 9.62 1.36
N VAL A 139 14.54 9.42 2.62
CA VAL A 139 13.11 9.46 2.98
C VAL A 139 12.52 10.87 3.00
N THR A 140 13.35 11.91 3.07
CA THR A 140 12.88 13.30 3.07
C THR A 140 12.92 13.97 1.70
N LEU A 141 13.62 13.37 0.72
CA LEU A 141 13.83 13.99 -0.60
C LEU A 141 12.55 14.08 -1.45
N GLY A 142 11.52 13.31 -1.15
CA GLY A 142 10.21 13.37 -1.81
C GLY A 142 10.15 12.79 -3.23
N LYS A 143 11.28 12.30 -3.77
CA LYS A 143 11.39 11.77 -5.14
C LYS A 143 11.94 10.35 -5.20
N THR A 144 12.26 9.78 -4.04
CA THR A 144 12.85 8.44 -3.93
C THR A 144 11.81 7.34 -3.84
N GLY A 145 10.57 7.66 -3.49
CA GLY A 145 9.52 6.69 -3.19
C GLY A 145 9.71 5.97 -1.84
N PHE A 146 10.66 6.41 -1.02
CA PHE A 146 10.94 5.79 0.28
C PHE A 146 10.12 6.42 1.39
N ASN A 147 9.39 5.57 2.11
CA ASN A 147 8.73 5.94 3.35
C ASN A 147 9.70 5.86 4.54
N PRO A 148 9.46 6.60 5.63
CA PRO A 148 10.23 6.40 6.85
C PRO A 148 10.12 4.96 7.35
N TYR A 149 11.27 4.35 7.66
CA TYR A 149 11.37 2.94 8.08
C TYR A 149 12.25 2.71 9.31
N ARG A 150 12.86 3.77 9.85
CA ARG A 150 13.66 3.74 11.08
C ARG A 150 12.95 4.47 12.21
N ASN A 151 13.01 3.94 13.42
CA ASN A 151 12.44 4.60 14.61
C ASN A 151 12.92 6.04 14.76
N SER A 152 14.21 6.32 14.50
CA SER A 152 14.78 7.67 14.56
C SER A 152 14.14 8.65 13.58
N GLN A 153 13.58 8.18 12.49
CA GLN A 153 12.89 9.01 11.49
C GLN A 153 11.51 9.46 11.97
N PHE A 154 10.88 8.71 12.88
CA PHE A 154 9.61 9.08 13.50
C PHE A 154 9.78 9.95 14.75
N THR A 155 10.88 9.79 15.48
CA THR A 155 11.11 10.50 16.75
C THR A 155 11.85 11.82 16.60
N ASN A 156 12.52 12.06 15.46
CA ASN A 156 13.23 13.30 15.18
C ASN A 156 12.56 14.06 14.02
N PRO A 157 11.80 15.14 14.26
CA PRO A 157 11.12 15.91 13.22
C PRO A 157 12.06 16.85 12.43
N GLU A 158 13.27 17.10 12.88
CA GLU A 158 14.16 18.11 12.29
C GLU A 158 14.49 17.87 10.81
N PRO A 159 14.77 16.64 10.33
CA PRO A 159 14.97 16.39 8.90
C PRO A 159 13.76 16.78 8.06
N TRP A 160 12.55 16.54 8.56
CA TRP A 160 11.30 16.86 7.90
C TRP A 160 11.02 18.35 7.82
N LYS A 161 11.36 19.08 8.87
CA LYS A 161 11.27 20.54 8.92
C LYS A 161 12.23 21.21 7.95
N LYS A 162 13.44 20.67 7.80
CA LYS A 162 14.45 21.17 6.84
C LYS A 162 13.97 21.11 5.40
N VAL A 163 13.09 20.16 5.05
CA VAL A 163 12.52 20.03 3.71
C VAL A 163 11.18 20.75 3.54
N GLY A 164 10.75 21.52 4.54
CA GLY A 164 9.63 22.44 4.44
C GLY A 164 8.34 22.01 5.15
N MET A 165 8.35 20.92 5.93
CA MET A 165 7.20 20.61 6.78
C MET A 165 7.12 21.55 7.97
N SER A 166 5.91 22.07 8.26
CA SER A 166 5.63 22.66 9.58
C SER A 166 5.64 21.59 10.66
N ASP A 167 5.79 21.99 11.92
CA ASP A 167 5.72 21.05 13.06
C ASP A 167 4.40 20.27 13.07
N ALA A 168 3.30 20.93 12.75
CA ALA A 168 1.97 20.31 12.68
C ALA A 168 1.90 19.27 11.55
N MET A 169 2.40 19.60 10.37
CA MET A 169 2.43 18.70 9.23
C MET A 169 3.34 17.49 9.49
N ALA A 170 4.55 17.71 9.99
CA ALA A 170 5.48 16.61 10.31
C ALA A 170 4.88 15.64 11.34
N LYS A 171 4.26 16.17 12.41
CA LYS A 171 3.58 15.36 13.42
C LYS A 171 2.42 14.57 12.84
N ASN A 172 1.59 15.19 12.00
CA ASN A 172 0.46 14.54 11.36
C ASN A 172 0.92 13.44 10.39
N TYR A 173 1.86 13.77 9.49
CA TYR A 173 2.42 12.87 8.49
C TYR A 173 3.06 11.63 9.12
N LEU A 174 4.02 11.83 10.03
CA LEU A 174 4.71 10.73 10.69
C LEU A 174 3.77 9.91 11.57
N GLY A 175 2.86 10.58 12.28
CA GLY A 175 1.88 9.92 13.14
C GLY A 175 0.91 9.02 12.37
N ALA A 176 0.45 9.43 11.20
CA ALA A 176 -0.44 8.61 10.38
C ALA A 176 0.25 7.35 9.86
N ILE A 177 1.50 7.45 9.40
CA ILE A 177 2.31 6.29 8.98
C ILE A 177 2.56 5.36 10.18
N GLN A 178 2.97 5.91 11.32
CA GLN A 178 3.23 5.14 12.53
C GLN A 178 1.98 4.41 13.02
N ASN A 179 0.83 5.07 13.04
CA ASN A 179 -0.44 4.46 13.41
C ASN A 179 -0.84 3.34 12.44
N SER A 180 -0.58 3.50 11.16
CA SER A 180 -0.81 2.45 10.17
C SER A 180 0.08 1.24 10.41
N LEU A 181 1.39 1.44 10.64
CA LEU A 181 2.34 0.37 10.92
C LEU A 181 2.09 -0.33 12.26
N ALA A 182 1.61 0.39 13.26
CA ALA A 182 1.30 -0.15 14.59
C ALA A 182 -0.09 -0.81 14.67
N SER A 183 -0.91 -0.70 13.62
CA SER A 183 -2.25 -1.27 13.63
C SER A 183 -2.21 -2.79 13.71
N PRO A 184 -2.89 -3.41 14.70
CA PRO A 184 -2.98 -4.87 14.77
C PRO A 184 -3.78 -5.48 13.62
N ASN A 185 -4.52 -4.66 12.86
CA ASN A 185 -5.26 -5.05 11.67
C ASN A 185 -4.50 -4.74 10.38
N MET A 186 -3.23 -4.37 10.44
CA MET A 186 -2.46 -4.10 9.22
C MET A 186 -2.42 -5.34 8.33
N VAL A 187 -2.78 -5.16 7.06
CA VAL A 187 -2.76 -6.20 6.04
C VAL A 187 -1.46 -6.10 5.25
N LEU A 188 -0.75 -7.21 5.19
CA LEU A 188 0.43 -7.34 4.33
C LEU A 188 0.02 -7.75 2.93
N ASP A 189 0.83 -7.38 1.97
CA ASP A 189 0.67 -7.82 0.60
C ASP A 189 0.79 -9.34 0.47
N LEU A 190 0.17 -9.92 -0.56
CA LEU A 190 0.18 -11.35 -0.81
C LEU A 190 1.62 -11.83 -1.12
N ARG A 191 2.11 -12.78 -0.34
CA ARG A 191 3.47 -13.34 -0.48
C ARG A 191 3.40 -14.84 -0.71
N VAL A 192 3.10 -15.21 -1.95
CA VAL A 192 3.00 -16.60 -2.40
C VAL A 192 3.67 -16.77 -3.76
N PRO A 193 4.06 -17.99 -4.18
CA PRO A 193 4.50 -18.27 -5.54
C PRO A 193 3.50 -17.76 -6.58
N LEU A 194 3.99 -17.23 -7.68
CA LEU A 194 3.20 -16.61 -8.76
C LEU A 194 2.39 -15.37 -8.33
N ASN A 195 2.80 -14.69 -7.25
CA ASN A 195 2.12 -13.50 -6.73
C ASN A 195 1.77 -12.48 -7.84
N GLN A 196 2.72 -12.18 -8.73
CA GLN A 196 2.48 -11.25 -9.83
C GLN A 196 1.33 -11.67 -10.73
N GLN A 197 1.20 -12.96 -11.03
CA GLN A 197 0.11 -13.48 -11.85
C GLN A 197 -1.25 -13.37 -11.12
N TYR A 198 -1.28 -13.65 -9.80
CA TYR A 198 -2.49 -13.47 -9.01
C TYR A 198 -2.97 -12.03 -9.01
N GLN A 199 -2.07 -11.08 -8.79
CA GLN A 199 -2.43 -9.66 -8.65
C GLN A 199 -2.50 -8.94 -9.98
N GLN A 200 -1.40 -8.88 -10.73
CA GLN A 200 -1.30 -8.00 -11.90
C GLN A 200 -1.92 -8.60 -13.17
N VAL A 201 -2.00 -9.92 -13.29
CA VAL A 201 -2.60 -10.53 -14.48
C VAL A 201 -4.07 -10.85 -14.24
N VAL A 202 -4.42 -11.55 -13.16
CA VAL A 202 -5.81 -12.00 -12.94
C VAL A 202 -6.64 -10.89 -12.30
N LEU A 203 -6.18 -10.35 -11.16
CA LEU A 203 -6.98 -9.39 -10.37
C LEU A 203 -7.11 -8.06 -11.10
N ASP A 204 -6.01 -7.45 -11.55
CA ASP A 204 -6.02 -6.13 -12.17
C ASP A 204 -6.84 -6.12 -13.47
N LEU A 205 -6.69 -7.15 -14.31
CA LEU A 205 -7.47 -7.24 -15.53
C LEU A 205 -8.98 -7.30 -15.24
N ALA A 206 -9.39 -8.18 -14.32
CA ALA A 206 -10.80 -8.34 -13.99
C ALA A 206 -11.39 -7.07 -13.36
N ILE A 207 -10.63 -6.38 -12.50
CA ILE A 207 -11.06 -5.11 -11.90
C ILE A 207 -11.16 -4.02 -12.97
N SER A 208 -10.18 -3.90 -13.86
CA SER A 208 -10.20 -2.90 -14.94
C SER A 208 -11.43 -3.09 -15.84
N GLN A 209 -11.73 -4.30 -16.24
CA GLN A 209 -12.92 -4.62 -17.04
C GLN A 209 -14.23 -4.30 -16.30
N PHE A 210 -14.28 -4.56 -14.99
CA PHE A 210 -15.42 -4.23 -14.15
C PHE A 210 -15.63 -2.70 -14.04
N LEU A 211 -14.57 -1.96 -13.80
CA LEU A 211 -14.65 -0.50 -13.70
C LEU A 211 -15.03 0.13 -15.04
N ALA A 212 -14.51 -0.39 -16.15
CA ALA A 212 -14.89 0.00 -17.50
C ALA A 212 -16.35 -0.37 -17.85
N GLY A 213 -16.99 -1.25 -17.09
CA GLY A 213 -18.36 -1.72 -17.34
C GLY A 213 -18.46 -2.82 -18.40
N GLU A 214 -17.34 -3.43 -18.80
CA GLU A 214 -17.29 -4.53 -19.76
C GLU A 214 -17.86 -5.82 -19.18
N ILE A 215 -17.66 -6.07 -17.89
CA ILE A 215 -18.20 -7.20 -17.14
C ILE A 215 -18.90 -6.71 -15.87
N ASN A 216 -19.88 -7.48 -15.40
CA ASN A 216 -20.57 -7.17 -14.15
C ASN A 216 -19.81 -7.73 -12.93
N ARG A 217 -20.25 -7.35 -11.72
CA ARG A 217 -19.61 -7.77 -10.47
C ARG A 217 -19.49 -9.29 -10.32
N ASP A 218 -20.53 -10.04 -10.67
CA ASP A 218 -20.53 -11.49 -10.47
C ASP A 218 -19.59 -12.18 -11.49
N GLN A 219 -19.52 -11.68 -12.72
CA GLN A 219 -18.54 -12.10 -13.71
C GLN A 219 -17.12 -11.79 -13.26
N THR A 220 -16.89 -10.61 -12.69
CA THR A 220 -15.59 -10.22 -12.13
C THR A 220 -15.15 -11.19 -11.04
N MET A 221 -16.03 -11.45 -10.06
CA MET A 221 -15.74 -12.38 -8.98
C MET A 221 -15.43 -13.79 -9.49
N LYS A 222 -16.19 -14.25 -10.47
CA LYS A 222 -15.96 -15.56 -11.10
C LYS A 222 -14.62 -15.62 -11.83
N GLN A 223 -14.32 -14.62 -12.65
CA GLN A 223 -13.04 -14.53 -13.39
C GLN A 223 -11.84 -14.56 -12.45
N ILE A 224 -11.88 -13.78 -11.36
CA ILE A 224 -10.82 -13.77 -10.36
C ILE A 224 -10.69 -15.13 -9.68
N THR A 225 -11.81 -15.73 -9.26
CA THR A 225 -11.79 -17.03 -8.57
C THR A 225 -11.24 -18.11 -9.46
N ASP A 226 -11.73 -18.21 -10.69
CA ASP A 226 -11.27 -19.22 -11.65
C ASP A 226 -9.78 -19.07 -11.97
N GLY A 227 -9.31 -17.86 -12.24
CA GLY A 227 -7.91 -17.60 -12.53
C GLY A 227 -6.99 -17.88 -11.32
N TRP A 228 -7.41 -17.55 -10.12
CA TRP A 228 -6.66 -17.86 -8.91
C TRP A 228 -6.62 -19.36 -8.61
N GLU A 229 -7.71 -20.08 -8.87
CA GLU A 229 -7.74 -21.54 -8.75
C GLU A 229 -6.83 -22.21 -9.77
N GLU A 230 -6.80 -21.74 -11.00
CA GLU A 230 -5.88 -22.24 -12.04
C GLU A 230 -4.42 -22.08 -11.61
N LEU A 231 -4.03 -20.89 -11.16
CA LEU A 231 -2.67 -20.62 -10.65
C LEU A 231 -2.33 -21.50 -9.43
N THR A 232 -3.29 -21.68 -8.53
CA THR A 232 -3.13 -22.54 -7.35
C THR A 232 -2.90 -23.99 -7.76
N ASN A 233 -3.62 -24.49 -8.75
CA ASN A 233 -3.45 -25.84 -9.27
C ASN A 233 -2.11 -26.01 -10.01
N GLN A 234 -1.66 -24.98 -10.73
CA GLN A 234 -0.35 -24.97 -11.40
C GLN A 234 0.81 -25.10 -10.40
N VAL A 235 0.76 -24.40 -9.27
CA VAL A 235 1.77 -24.48 -8.18
C VAL A 235 1.62 -25.77 -7.39
N GLY A 236 0.40 -26.24 -7.23
CA GLY A 236 -0.02 -27.29 -6.30
C GLY A 236 -0.48 -26.70 -4.95
N ARG A 237 -1.72 -27.01 -4.56
CA ARG A 237 -2.40 -26.41 -3.40
C ARG A 237 -1.60 -26.54 -2.09
N ASP A 238 -1.01 -27.72 -1.85
CA ASP A 238 -0.22 -27.95 -0.61
C ASP A 238 1.04 -27.10 -0.58
N LYS A 239 1.73 -26.94 -1.72
CA LYS A 239 2.89 -26.04 -1.84
C LYS A 239 2.51 -24.60 -1.62
N GLN A 240 1.38 -24.16 -2.21
CA GLN A 240 0.86 -22.81 -2.05
C GLN A 240 0.50 -22.53 -0.59
N LEU A 241 -0.19 -23.48 0.07
CA LEU A 241 -0.54 -23.37 1.49
C LEU A 241 0.70 -23.30 2.38
N ALA A 242 1.71 -24.14 2.12
CA ALA A 242 2.97 -24.14 2.86
C ALA A 242 3.70 -22.78 2.71
N ALA A 243 3.79 -22.26 1.49
CA ALA A 243 4.39 -20.96 1.21
C ALA A 243 3.62 -19.81 1.91
N TYR A 244 2.30 -19.84 1.87
CA TYR A 244 1.47 -18.84 2.56
C TYR A 244 1.68 -18.88 4.08
N LYS A 245 1.63 -20.06 4.70
CA LYS A 245 1.93 -20.22 6.13
C LYS A 245 3.31 -19.70 6.50
N ALA A 246 4.33 -20.04 5.70
CA ALA A 246 5.68 -19.55 5.90
C ALA A 246 5.77 -18.02 5.81
N SER A 247 5.06 -17.41 4.87
CA SER A 247 5.00 -15.94 4.71
C SER A 247 4.39 -15.21 5.92
N LEU A 248 3.53 -15.90 6.67
CA LEU A 248 2.92 -15.40 7.89
C LEU A 248 3.70 -15.75 9.17
N GLY A 249 4.84 -16.45 9.05
CA GLY A 249 5.61 -16.94 10.20
C GLY A 249 4.94 -18.14 10.90
N VAL A 250 3.91 -18.73 10.31
CA VAL A 250 3.25 -19.93 10.83
C VAL A 250 4.01 -21.15 10.31
N VAL A 251 5.14 -21.45 10.96
CA VAL A 251 5.94 -22.65 10.67
C VAL A 251 5.61 -23.71 11.73
N LYS A 252 5.05 -24.80 11.29
CA LYS A 252 5.10 -26.08 12.01
C LYS A 252 5.55 -27.14 11.03
#